data_debb4d6be49dfabc011f5b9279d6f536
#
_entry.id   debb4d6be49dfabc011f5b9279d6f536
#
_cell.length_a   1.000
_cell.length_b   1.000
_cell.length_c   1.000
_cell.angle_alpha   90.00
_cell.angle_beta   90.00
_cell.angle_gamma   90.00
#
_symmetry.space_group_name_H-M   'P 1'
#
loop_
_entity.id
_entity.type
_entity.pdbx_description
1 polymer ?
#
loop_
_entity_poly.entity_id
_entity_poly.type
_entity_poly.pdbx_seq_one_letter_code
_entity_poly.pdbx_strand_id
1 'polypeptide(L)'
;MKKILHLLLITLLCSPAIAEWPHENISQAVFAKNVENRQPVNIIVDADNSLGKIYFFTNMRNLTGERITHRWSYNNKIMAQISFDIKGQRWRVWSSKNLWHTWLGEWTVDVLNQHSDVLISKTFYYRNKDE
;
A
#
# COMPACT_ATOMS: atom_id res chain seq x y z
N MET A 1 5.37 64.63 -15.07
CA MET A 1 5.95 63.30 -14.97
C MET A 1 4.86 62.32 -14.61
N LYS A 2 4.54 61.37 -15.46
CA LYS A 2 3.57 60.31 -15.18
C LYS A 2 4.30 59.20 -14.49
N LYS A 3 3.97 58.91 -13.22
CA LYS A 3 4.43 57.68 -12.55
C LYS A 3 3.61 56.53 -13.06
N ILE A 4 4.22 55.62 -13.76
CA ILE A 4 3.58 54.37 -14.18
C ILE A 4 3.70 53.40 -12.99
N LEU A 5 2.57 53.17 -12.32
CA LEU A 5 2.48 52.16 -11.25
C LEU A 5 2.34 50.81 -11.94
N HIS A 6 3.43 50.04 -11.99
CA HIS A 6 3.34 48.64 -12.42
C HIS A 6 2.76 47.84 -11.30
N LEU A 7 1.47 47.51 -11.42
CA LEU A 7 0.83 46.59 -10.54
C LEU A 7 1.30 45.17 -10.91
N LEU A 8 2.24 44.64 -10.14
CA LEU A 8 2.68 43.26 -10.31
C LEU A 8 1.54 42.32 -9.80
N LEU A 9 0.75 41.84 -10.75
CA LEU A 9 -0.29 40.85 -10.44
C LEU A 9 0.40 39.51 -10.22
N ILE A 10 0.68 39.19 -8.97
CA ILE A 10 1.17 37.87 -8.59
C ILE A 10 -0.03 36.92 -8.65
N THR A 11 -0.17 36.23 -9.78
CA THR A 11 -1.12 35.11 -9.87
C THR A 11 -0.54 33.95 -9.09
N LEU A 12 -1.09 33.72 -7.91
CA LEU A 12 -0.79 32.52 -7.12
C LEU A 12 -1.41 31.33 -7.84
N LEU A 13 -0.60 30.62 -8.63
CA LEU A 13 -1.02 29.37 -9.24
C LEU A 13 -1.08 28.30 -8.15
N CYS A 14 -2.26 28.14 -7.54
CA CYS A 14 -2.53 27.04 -6.65
C CYS A 14 -2.71 25.78 -7.51
N SER A 15 -1.64 24.98 -7.65
CA SER A 15 -1.76 23.66 -8.26
C SER A 15 -2.59 22.76 -7.36
N PRO A 16 -3.66 22.09 -7.84
CA PRO A 16 -4.37 21.11 -7.03
C PRO A 16 -3.40 20.01 -6.60
N ALA A 17 -3.40 19.68 -5.31
CA ALA A 17 -2.62 18.56 -4.81
C ALA A 17 -3.15 17.28 -5.45
N ILE A 18 -2.40 16.70 -6.40
CA ILE A 18 -2.69 15.40 -6.97
C ILE A 18 -2.10 14.38 -5.99
N ALA A 19 -2.96 13.49 -5.44
CA ALA A 19 -2.48 12.39 -4.63
C ALA A 19 -1.58 11.50 -5.50
N GLU A 20 -0.32 11.42 -5.15
CA GLU A 20 0.63 10.54 -5.82
C GLU A 20 0.35 9.08 -5.48
N TRP A 21 0.42 8.23 -6.48
CA TRP A 21 0.39 6.78 -6.26
C TRP A 21 1.68 6.36 -5.56
N PRO A 22 1.63 5.32 -4.69
CA PRO A 22 2.83 4.80 -4.04
C PRO A 22 3.89 4.26 -5.02
N HIS A 23 3.46 3.85 -6.22
CA HIS A 23 4.31 3.41 -7.32
C HIS A 23 3.61 3.73 -8.64
N GLU A 24 4.35 3.91 -9.74
CA GLU A 24 3.76 4.21 -11.07
C GLU A 24 2.74 3.17 -11.54
N ASN A 25 2.90 1.91 -11.12
CA ASN A 25 2.00 0.80 -11.46
C ASN A 25 1.11 0.35 -10.29
N ILE A 26 1.15 1.04 -9.15
CA ILE A 26 0.36 0.70 -7.97
C ILE A 26 -0.32 1.96 -7.46
N SER A 27 -1.64 2.05 -7.67
CA SER A 27 -2.41 3.21 -7.23
C SER A 27 -2.76 3.18 -5.74
N GLN A 28 -2.81 1.98 -5.15
CA GLN A 28 -3.09 1.79 -3.74
C GLN A 28 -2.42 0.52 -3.23
N ALA A 29 -1.81 0.60 -2.06
CA ALA A 29 -1.23 -0.53 -1.34
C ALA A 29 -1.45 -0.29 0.14
N VAL A 30 -2.37 -1.03 0.76
CA VAL A 30 -2.80 -0.78 2.15
C VAL A 30 -3.07 -2.07 2.89
N PHE A 31 -2.89 -2.02 4.22
CA PHE A 31 -3.41 -3.03 5.13
C PHE A 31 -4.85 -2.69 5.52
N ALA A 32 -5.67 -3.71 5.70
CA ALA A 32 -7.07 -3.54 6.07
C ALA A 32 -7.56 -4.70 6.94
N LYS A 33 -8.62 -4.45 7.71
CA LYS A 33 -9.27 -5.50 8.49
C LYS A 33 -10.06 -6.47 7.62
N ASN A 34 -10.55 -5.99 6.48
CA ASN A 34 -11.34 -6.80 5.54
C ASN A 34 -11.24 -6.26 4.12
N VAL A 35 -11.68 -7.06 3.17
CA VAL A 35 -11.89 -6.65 1.78
C VAL A 35 -13.32 -7.05 1.40
N GLU A 36 -14.12 -6.06 1.00
CA GLU A 36 -15.52 -6.25 0.59
C GLU A 36 -15.75 -5.55 -0.75
N ASN A 37 -16.51 -6.19 -1.62
CA ASN A 37 -16.78 -5.65 -2.95
C ASN A 37 -15.51 -5.21 -3.69
N ARG A 38 -14.42 -5.96 -3.53
CA ARG A 38 -13.10 -5.68 -4.11
C ARG A 38 -12.51 -4.34 -3.68
N GLN A 39 -12.83 -3.91 -2.46
CA GLN A 39 -12.33 -2.68 -1.84
C GLN A 39 -11.83 -2.99 -0.42
N PRO A 40 -10.73 -2.35 0.02
CA PRO A 40 -10.29 -2.49 1.41
C PRO A 40 -11.29 -1.79 2.35
N VAL A 41 -11.58 -2.45 3.45
CA VAL A 41 -12.49 -1.94 4.50
C VAL A 41 -11.73 -1.86 5.81
N ASN A 42 -11.83 -0.74 6.50
CA ASN A 42 -11.11 -0.43 7.74
C ASN A 42 -9.59 -0.52 7.54
N ILE A 43 -9.05 0.46 6.85
CA ILE A 43 -7.62 0.59 6.59
C ILE A 43 -6.86 0.68 7.90
N ILE A 44 -5.77 -0.11 8.01
CA ILE A 44 -4.96 -0.25 9.22
C ILE A 44 -3.60 0.40 8.97
N VAL A 45 -3.20 1.26 9.89
CA VAL A 45 -1.84 1.79 10.00
C VAL A 45 -1.12 1.11 11.16
N ASP A 46 -1.83 0.92 12.27
CA ASP A 46 -1.37 0.24 13.47
C ASP A 46 -2.31 -0.91 13.82
N ALA A 47 -1.78 -1.98 14.37
CA ALA A 47 -2.55 -3.12 14.82
C ALA A 47 -2.06 -3.60 16.19
N ASP A 48 -2.97 -4.04 17.03
CA ASP A 48 -2.65 -4.76 18.26
C ASP A 48 -3.02 -6.24 18.13
N ASN A 49 -2.59 -7.05 19.11
CA ASN A 49 -2.75 -8.50 19.07
C ASN A 49 -4.15 -9.01 19.39
N SER A 50 -5.15 -8.12 19.52
CA SER A 50 -6.55 -8.52 19.44
C SER A 50 -7.00 -8.81 18.01
N LEU A 51 -6.26 -8.28 17.01
CA LEU A 51 -6.49 -8.57 15.60
C LEU A 51 -5.82 -9.90 15.22
N GLY A 52 -6.61 -10.89 14.87
CA GLY A 52 -6.09 -12.24 14.52
C GLY A 52 -5.83 -12.46 13.03
N LYS A 53 -6.23 -11.52 12.18
CA LYS A 53 -6.07 -11.60 10.73
C LYS A 53 -5.99 -10.21 10.12
N ILE A 54 -5.11 -10.03 9.15
CA ILE A 54 -4.94 -8.78 8.42
C ILE A 54 -4.89 -9.06 6.91
N TYR A 55 -5.44 -8.16 6.13
CA TYR A 55 -5.39 -8.19 4.66
C TYR A 55 -4.39 -7.18 4.17
N PHE A 56 -3.74 -7.49 3.06
CA PHE A 56 -2.96 -6.54 2.27
C PHE A 56 -3.56 -6.44 0.89
N PHE A 57 -3.97 -5.24 0.52
CA PHE A 57 -4.69 -4.95 -0.72
C PHE A 57 -3.82 -4.09 -1.63
N THR A 58 -3.74 -4.47 -2.91
CA THR A 58 -3.08 -3.67 -3.95
C THR A 58 -4.02 -3.45 -5.12
N ASN A 59 -4.02 -2.21 -5.63
CA ASN A 59 -4.71 -1.83 -6.85
C ASN A 59 -3.66 -1.44 -7.87
N MET A 60 -3.53 -2.22 -8.94
CA MET A 60 -2.45 -2.13 -9.88
C MET A 60 -2.90 -1.61 -11.24
N ARG A 61 -1.96 -1.05 -11.98
CA ARG A 61 -2.17 -0.46 -13.30
C ARG A 61 -1.09 -0.94 -14.28
N ASN A 62 -1.52 -1.31 -15.49
CA ASN A 62 -0.62 -1.53 -16.62
C ASN A 62 0.43 -2.63 -16.39
N LEU A 63 0.07 -3.67 -15.65
CA LEU A 63 0.89 -4.85 -15.39
C LEU A 63 0.32 -6.12 -16.02
N THR A 64 -0.56 -5.98 -17.01
CA THR A 64 -1.21 -7.10 -17.68
C THR A 64 -0.17 -8.10 -18.20
N GLY A 65 -0.38 -9.38 -17.90
CA GLY A 65 0.52 -10.46 -18.30
C GLY A 65 1.68 -10.71 -17.35
N GLU A 66 1.89 -9.84 -16.37
CA GLU A 66 2.93 -10.03 -15.36
C GLU A 66 2.42 -10.84 -14.17
N ARG A 67 3.35 -11.45 -13.46
CA ARG A 67 3.11 -12.13 -12.20
C ARG A 67 3.60 -11.25 -11.07
N ILE A 68 2.71 -10.93 -10.14
CA ILE A 68 3.00 -10.10 -8.97
C ILE A 68 2.87 -10.95 -7.71
N THR A 69 3.79 -10.76 -6.77
CA THR A 69 3.83 -11.52 -5.52
C THR A 69 3.72 -10.58 -4.33
N HIS A 70 2.87 -10.93 -3.36
CA HIS A 70 2.90 -10.36 -2.01
C HIS A 70 3.77 -11.26 -1.14
N ARG A 71 4.88 -10.73 -0.63
CA ARG A 71 5.77 -11.45 0.29
C ARG A 71 5.65 -10.87 1.68
N TRP A 72 5.10 -11.67 2.59
CA TRP A 72 4.95 -11.32 4.00
C TRP A 72 6.19 -11.74 4.77
N SER A 73 6.77 -10.81 5.53
CA SER A 73 7.94 -11.05 6.37
C SER A 73 7.71 -10.55 7.78
N TYR A 74 8.24 -11.28 8.74
CA TYR A 74 8.23 -10.95 10.16
C TYR A 74 9.65 -11.10 10.71
N ASN A 75 10.19 -10.04 11.30
CA ASN A 75 11.57 -10.00 11.79
C ASN A 75 12.58 -10.54 10.75
N ASN A 76 12.47 -10.06 9.52
CA ASN A 76 13.28 -10.46 8.36
C ASN A 76 13.13 -11.93 7.93
N LYS A 77 12.15 -12.63 8.46
CA LYS A 77 11.83 -14.00 8.06
C LYS A 77 10.61 -13.99 7.13
N ILE A 78 10.72 -14.64 5.97
CA ILE A 78 9.60 -14.82 5.06
C ILE A 78 8.58 -15.77 5.69
N MET A 79 7.35 -15.29 5.87
CA MET A 79 6.26 -16.04 6.48
C MET A 79 5.25 -16.56 5.47
N ALA A 80 5.10 -15.88 4.34
CA ALA A 80 4.20 -16.29 3.26
C ALA A 80 4.55 -15.58 1.97
N GLN A 81 4.27 -16.21 0.83
CA GLN A 81 4.36 -15.61 -0.49
C GLN A 81 3.14 -16.03 -1.30
N ILE A 82 2.40 -15.05 -1.81
CA ILE A 82 1.19 -15.28 -2.60
C ILE A 82 1.37 -14.57 -3.94
N SER A 83 1.28 -15.33 -5.03
CA SER A 83 1.45 -14.81 -6.38
C SER A 83 0.13 -14.71 -7.12
N PHE A 84 0.04 -13.70 -7.98
CA PHE A 84 -1.14 -13.36 -8.76
C PHE A 84 -0.75 -13.15 -10.22
N ASP A 85 -1.51 -13.72 -11.13
CA ASP A 85 -1.41 -13.44 -12.56
C ASP A 85 -2.29 -12.22 -12.87
N ILE A 86 -1.70 -11.18 -13.43
CA ILE A 86 -2.41 -9.93 -13.72
C ILE A 86 -3.04 -10.01 -15.10
N LYS A 87 -4.35 -9.89 -15.17
CA LYS A 87 -5.13 -10.15 -16.39
C LYS A 87 -5.81 -8.93 -17.00
N GLY A 88 -5.57 -7.75 -16.45
CA GLY A 88 -6.17 -6.52 -16.96
C GLY A 88 -5.34 -5.28 -16.60
N GLN A 89 -5.63 -4.16 -17.30
CA GLN A 89 -4.91 -2.90 -17.09
C GLN A 89 -5.12 -2.31 -15.71
N ARG A 90 -6.31 -2.50 -15.15
CA ARG A 90 -6.63 -2.21 -13.75
C ARG A 90 -6.92 -3.55 -13.08
N TRP A 91 -6.08 -3.90 -12.12
CA TRP A 91 -6.20 -5.19 -11.45
C TRP A 91 -6.02 -5.06 -9.95
N ARG A 92 -6.98 -5.57 -9.20
CA ARG A 92 -6.98 -5.55 -7.74
C ARG A 92 -6.76 -6.94 -7.21
N VAL A 93 -5.77 -7.10 -6.33
CA VAL A 93 -5.49 -8.35 -5.64
C VAL A 93 -5.29 -8.09 -4.17
N TRP A 94 -5.58 -9.08 -3.37
CA TRP A 94 -5.34 -9.04 -1.94
C TRP A 94 -4.92 -10.41 -1.42
N SER A 95 -4.09 -10.37 -0.40
CA SER A 95 -3.69 -11.53 0.38
C SER A 95 -4.02 -11.29 1.84
N SER A 96 -4.04 -12.33 2.63
CA SER A 96 -4.28 -12.22 4.07
C SER A 96 -3.28 -13.06 4.85
N LYS A 97 -3.07 -12.68 6.11
CA LYS A 97 -2.20 -13.39 7.02
C LYS A 97 -2.89 -13.54 8.36
N ASN A 98 -2.98 -14.78 8.83
CA ASN A 98 -3.35 -15.04 10.20
C ASN A 98 -2.17 -14.67 11.11
N LEU A 99 -2.45 -13.89 12.16
CA LEU A 99 -1.46 -13.39 13.07
C LEU A 99 -1.59 -14.10 14.41
N TRP A 100 -0.54 -14.80 14.80
CA TRP A 100 -0.47 -15.35 16.14
C TRP A 100 -0.20 -14.22 17.14
N HIS A 101 -0.91 -14.22 18.27
CA HIS A 101 -0.91 -13.09 19.22
C HIS A 101 0.46 -12.76 19.82
N THR A 102 1.42 -13.68 19.76
CA THR A 102 2.80 -13.47 20.23
C THR A 102 3.76 -12.99 19.16
N TRP A 103 3.33 -12.92 17.91
CA TRP A 103 4.18 -12.46 16.79
C TRP A 103 4.25 -10.94 16.74
N LEU A 104 4.63 -10.34 17.86
CA LEU A 104 4.71 -8.89 18.03
C LEU A 104 5.92 -8.29 17.32
N GLY A 105 5.78 -7.07 16.85
CA GLY A 105 6.84 -6.31 16.21
C GLY A 105 6.51 -5.94 14.79
N GLU A 106 7.55 -5.74 13.99
CA GLU A 106 7.44 -5.26 12.63
C GLU A 106 7.11 -6.37 11.64
N TRP A 107 6.05 -6.12 10.88
CA TRP A 107 5.65 -6.93 9.73
C TRP A 107 5.79 -6.11 8.46
N THR A 108 6.32 -6.71 7.41
CA THR A 108 6.50 -6.07 6.11
C THR A 108 5.86 -6.92 5.03
N VAL A 109 5.20 -6.26 4.08
CA VAL A 109 4.82 -6.88 2.82
C VAL A 109 5.56 -6.19 1.69
N ASP A 110 6.32 -6.96 0.95
CA ASP A 110 6.93 -6.53 -0.30
C ASP A 110 6.06 -6.95 -1.47
N VAL A 111 5.84 -6.04 -2.40
CA VAL A 111 5.21 -6.35 -3.68
C VAL A 111 6.31 -6.55 -4.70
N LEU A 112 6.41 -7.77 -5.21
CA LEU A 112 7.49 -8.18 -6.14
C LEU A 112 6.94 -8.36 -7.55
N ASN A 113 7.74 -7.97 -8.56
CA ASN A 113 7.47 -8.35 -9.94
C ASN A 113 7.95 -9.77 -10.23
N GLN A 114 7.76 -10.25 -11.46
CA GLN A 114 8.17 -11.59 -11.88
C GLN A 114 9.68 -11.82 -11.89
N HIS A 115 10.47 -10.74 -11.82
CA HIS A 115 11.94 -10.80 -11.72
C HIS A 115 12.43 -10.70 -10.26
N SER A 116 11.50 -10.75 -9.29
CA SER A 116 11.76 -10.58 -7.85
C SER A 116 12.28 -9.20 -7.45
N ASP A 117 12.06 -8.19 -8.30
CA ASP A 117 12.31 -6.79 -7.93
C ASP A 117 11.20 -6.30 -7.00
N VAL A 118 11.58 -5.59 -5.95
CA VAL A 118 10.63 -4.98 -5.02
C VAL A 118 10.09 -3.70 -5.64
N LEU A 119 8.79 -3.68 -5.94
CA LEU A 119 8.11 -2.49 -6.45
C LEU A 119 7.75 -1.53 -5.32
N ILE A 120 7.31 -2.07 -4.20
CA ILE A 120 6.94 -1.31 -3.01
C ILE A 120 7.05 -2.20 -1.77
N SER A 121 7.39 -1.61 -0.63
CA SER A 121 7.35 -2.24 0.69
C SER A 121 6.41 -1.46 1.61
N LYS A 122 5.54 -2.16 2.33
CA LYS A 122 4.65 -1.58 3.32
C LYS A 122 4.81 -2.33 4.63
N THR A 123 4.79 -1.58 5.71
CA THR A 123 5.05 -2.09 7.07
C THR A 123 3.91 -1.74 8.00
N PHE A 124 3.59 -2.64 8.91
CA PHE A 124 2.77 -2.34 10.08
C PHE A 124 3.45 -2.88 11.34
N TYR A 125 3.16 -2.26 12.47
CA TYR A 125 3.59 -2.72 13.78
C TYR A 125 2.46 -3.48 14.46
N TYR A 126 2.76 -4.72 14.90
CA TYR A 126 1.84 -5.54 15.66
C TYR A 126 2.22 -5.45 17.13
N ARG A 127 1.37 -4.80 17.91
CA ARG A 127 1.64 -4.43 19.30
C ARG A 127 0.85 -5.30 20.26
N ASN A 128 1.35 -5.38 21.50
CA ASN A 128 0.58 -5.95 22.59
C ASN A 128 -0.56 -4.98 22.95
N LYS A 129 -1.79 -5.51 22.97
CA LYS A 129 -2.98 -4.76 23.35
C LYS A 129 -2.89 -4.15 24.74
N ASP A 130 -2.20 -4.80 25.66
CA ASP A 130 -2.11 -4.41 27.07
C ASP A 130 -0.99 -3.40 27.36
N GLU A 131 -0.29 -2.93 26.36
CA GLU A 131 0.74 -1.88 26.48
C GLU A 131 0.21 -0.49 26.15
#